data_12658a80299b9532ad2658f6512c5e5e
#
_entry.id   12658a80299b9532ad2658f6512c5e5e
#
_cell.length_a   1.000
_cell.length_b   1.000
_cell.length_c   1.000
_cell.angle_alpha   90.00
_cell.angle_beta   90.00
_cell.angle_gamma   90.00
#
_symmetry.space_group_name_H-M   'P 1'
#
loop_
_entity.id
_entity.type
_entity.pdbx_description
1 polymer ?
#
loop_
_entity_poly.entity_id
_entity_poly.type
_entity_poly.pdbx_seq_one_letter_code
_entity_poly.pdbx_strand_id
1 'polypeptide(L)'
;IIQYCKEIGVECRISSHWEKGGKGASELAKEVVNIADSNSSDFKPLYDNKMSLWDKTQFIAQNIYGASEIIADKKVRNQFKKLEDDGFGEYPICMAKTQYSFSTDPLLMGAPSGHDVPVREVRLSAGAEFIVVVCGEIMTMPGLPRIPASEGIDVDDEGLIQGLF
;
A
#
# COMPACT_ATOMS: atom_id res chain seq x y z
N ILE A 1 6.03 -6.42 21.07
CA ILE A 1 6.35 -5.71 19.82
C ILE A 1 7.53 -4.79 20.06
N ILE A 2 7.49 -3.80 20.98
CA ILE A 2 8.58 -2.83 21.23
C ILE A 2 9.92 -3.56 21.50
N GLN A 3 9.92 -4.57 22.36
CA GLN A 3 11.11 -5.36 22.68
C GLN A 3 11.69 -6.04 21.44
N TYR A 4 10.84 -6.65 20.62
CA TYR A 4 11.26 -7.29 19.37
C TYR A 4 11.82 -6.29 18.36
N CYS A 5 11.18 -5.12 18.19
CA CYS A 5 11.70 -4.06 17.32
C CYS A 5 13.10 -3.61 17.76
N LYS A 6 13.30 -3.46 19.07
CA LYS A 6 14.62 -3.10 19.63
C LYS A 6 15.68 -4.17 19.35
N GLU A 7 15.33 -5.45 19.42
CA GLU A 7 16.23 -6.57 19.14
C GLU A 7 16.70 -6.60 17.68
N ILE A 8 15.84 -6.20 16.75
CA ILE A 8 16.17 -6.10 15.31
C ILE A 8 16.67 -4.71 14.90
N GLY A 9 16.90 -3.79 15.86
CA GLY A 9 17.46 -2.47 15.59
C GLY A 9 16.51 -1.48 14.92
N VAL A 10 15.19 -1.67 15.09
CA VAL A 10 14.15 -0.80 14.53
C VAL A 10 13.47 0.00 15.65
N GLU A 11 13.33 1.31 15.44
CA GLU A 11 12.59 2.16 16.37
C GLU A 11 11.09 1.87 16.32
N CYS A 12 10.47 1.86 17.49
CA CYS A 12 9.05 1.60 17.65
C CYS A 12 8.44 2.56 18.66
N ARG A 13 7.37 3.25 18.26
CA ARG A 13 6.62 4.17 19.13
C ARG A 13 5.16 3.77 19.18
N ILE A 14 4.54 3.91 20.35
CA ILE A 14 3.10 3.72 20.52
C ILE A 14 2.39 4.93 19.94
N SER A 15 1.42 4.70 19.07
CA SER A 15 0.54 5.72 18.54
C SER A 15 -0.89 5.50 19.03
N SER A 16 -1.44 6.47 19.75
CA SER A 16 -2.83 6.48 20.25
C SER A 16 -3.70 7.49 19.48
N HIS A 17 -3.40 7.70 18.20
CA HIS A 17 -4.11 8.69 17.37
C HIS A 17 -5.60 8.39 17.21
N TRP A 18 -6.01 7.15 17.30
CA TRP A 18 -7.43 6.75 17.27
C TRP A 18 -8.21 7.35 18.44
N GLU A 19 -7.62 7.36 19.64
CA GLU A 19 -8.26 7.88 20.86
C GLU A 19 -8.02 9.39 21.06
N LYS A 20 -6.81 9.87 20.71
CA LYS A 20 -6.32 11.19 21.10
C LYS A 20 -6.02 12.13 19.93
N GLY A 21 -6.45 11.74 18.72
CA GLY A 21 -6.18 12.51 17.51
C GLY A 21 -4.69 12.77 17.30
N GLY A 22 -4.32 13.92 16.77
CA GLY A 22 -2.94 14.29 16.47
C GLY A 22 -1.99 14.25 17.68
N LYS A 23 -2.48 14.55 18.89
CA LYS A 23 -1.68 14.46 20.14
C LYS A 23 -1.18 13.04 20.38
N GLY A 24 -2.00 12.03 20.03
CA GLY A 24 -1.63 10.61 20.18
C GLY A 24 -0.55 10.12 19.24
N ALA A 25 -0.25 10.85 18.17
CA ALA A 25 0.80 10.54 17.20
C ALA A 25 2.09 11.37 17.40
N SER A 26 2.13 12.31 18.34
CA SER A 26 3.24 13.27 18.48
C SER A 26 4.62 12.63 18.67
N GLU A 27 4.69 11.58 19.49
CA GLU A 27 5.97 10.88 19.73
C GLU A 27 6.46 10.11 18.50
N LEU A 28 5.54 9.52 17.74
CA LEU A 28 5.85 8.88 16.47
C LEU A 28 6.36 9.93 15.45
N ALA A 29 5.69 11.08 15.36
CA ALA A 29 6.09 12.17 14.46
C ALA A 29 7.49 12.71 14.80
N LYS A 30 7.80 12.91 16.08
CA LYS A 30 9.15 13.33 16.52
C LYS A 30 10.21 12.32 16.13
N GLU A 31 9.92 11.02 16.28
CA GLU A 31 10.87 9.97 15.89
C GLU A 31 11.12 9.96 14.38
N VAL A 32 10.07 10.13 13.57
CA VAL A 32 10.21 10.25 12.11
C VAL A 32 11.11 11.45 11.74
N VAL A 33 10.93 12.61 12.40
CA VAL A 33 11.79 13.79 12.18
C VAL A 33 13.24 13.47 12.57
N ASN A 34 13.47 12.86 13.72
CA ASN A 34 14.83 12.49 14.17
C ASN A 34 15.53 11.57 13.17
N ILE A 35 14.82 10.55 12.63
CA ILE A 35 15.36 9.64 11.64
C ILE A 35 15.64 10.36 10.32
N ALA A 36 14.73 11.23 9.87
CA ALA A 36 14.91 12.00 8.65
C ALA A 36 16.11 12.96 8.74
N ASP A 37 16.26 13.66 9.87
CA ASP A 37 17.35 14.61 10.09
C ASP A 37 18.71 13.92 10.31
N SER A 38 18.72 12.66 10.73
CA SER A 38 19.96 11.90 10.94
C SER A 38 20.72 11.56 9.66
N ASN A 39 20.10 11.76 8.46
CA ASN A 39 20.63 11.37 7.16
C ASN A 39 21.06 9.89 7.08
N SER A 40 20.48 9.04 7.91
CA SER A 40 20.79 7.59 7.96
C SER A 40 20.04 6.76 6.92
N SER A 41 19.22 7.40 6.07
CA SER A 41 18.44 6.73 5.03
C SER A 41 19.34 6.27 3.88
N ASP A 42 19.33 4.98 3.59
CA ASP A 42 19.91 4.37 2.37
C ASP A 42 18.78 3.81 1.51
N PHE A 43 17.83 4.68 1.16
CA PHE A 43 16.69 4.27 0.34
C PHE A 43 17.14 3.83 -1.06
N LYS A 44 16.74 2.63 -1.44
CA LYS A 44 16.89 2.10 -2.80
C LYS A 44 15.54 1.64 -3.30
N PRO A 45 15.19 2.01 -4.56
CA PRO A 45 13.99 1.46 -5.20
C PRO A 45 14.05 -0.07 -5.18
N LEU A 46 12.89 -0.70 -4.96
CA LEU A 46 12.77 -2.15 -4.89
C LEU A 46 13.13 -2.83 -6.23
N TYR A 47 12.82 -2.15 -7.34
CA TYR A 47 13.06 -2.64 -8.71
C TYR A 47 13.44 -1.46 -9.63
N ASP A 48 14.02 -1.79 -10.80
CA ASP A 48 14.29 -0.80 -11.85
C ASP A 48 13.00 -0.45 -12.62
N ASN A 49 12.72 0.83 -12.80
CA ASN A 49 11.55 1.29 -13.57
C ASN A 49 11.56 0.86 -15.03
N LYS A 50 12.71 0.45 -15.58
CA LYS A 50 12.85 -0.08 -16.94
C LYS A 50 12.42 -1.54 -17.09
N MET A 51 12.17 -2.25 -15.99
CA MET A 51 11.58 -3.59 -16.06
C MET A 51 10.18 -3.52 -16.69
N SER A 52 9.73 -4.61 -17.31
CA SER A 52 8.35 -4.70 -17.79
C SER A 52 7.36 -4.55 -16.63
N LEU A 53 6.14 -4.06 -16.91
CA LEU A 53 5.10 -3.94 -15.87
C LEU A 53 4.78 -5.29 -15.24
N TRP A 54 4.82 -6.38 -16.03
CA TRP A 54 4.66 -7.74 -15.53
C TRP A 54 5.76 -8.12 -14.56
N ASP A 55 7.02 -7.91 -14.94
CA ASP A 55 8.18 -8.28 -14.11
C ASP A 55 8.25 -7.45 -12.83
N LYS A 56 7.92 -6.15 -12.87
CA LYS A 56 7.77 -5.31 -11.67
C LYS A 56 6.75 -5.90 -10.71
N THR A 57 5.57 -6.30 -11.23
CA THR A 57 4.49 -6.89 -10.43
C THR A 57 4.93 -8.21 -9.82
N GLN A 58 5.57 -9.07 -10.61
CA GLN A 58 6.15 -10.34 -10.15
C GLN A 58 7.20 -10.10 -9.06
N PHE A 59 8.07 -9.11 -9.25
CA PHE A 59 9.11 -8.78 -8.28
C PHE A 59 8.54 -8.34 -6.93
N ILE A 60 7.50 -7.49 -6.94
CA ILE A 60 6.79 -7.08 -5.72
C ILE A 60 6.13 -8.29 -5.05
N ALA A 61 5.43 -9.13 -5.81
CA ALA A 61 4.76 -10.32 -5.29
C ALA A 61 5.73 -11.25 -4.57
N GLN A 62 6.91 -11.47 -5.15
CA GLN A 62 7.93 -12.35 -4.57
C GLN A 62 8.64 -11.72 -3.36
N ASN A 63 9.09 -10.48 -3.47
CA ASN A 63 9.97 -9.87 -2.45
C ASN A 63 9.22 -9.22 -1.29
N ILE A 64 7.98 -8.77 -1.50
CA ILE A 64 7.16 -8.16 -0.45
C ILE A 64 6.15 -9.15 0.12
N TYR A 65 5.47 -9.91 -0.75
CA TYR A 65 4.37 -10.77 -0.33
C TYR A 65 4.76 -12.24 -0.16
N GLY A 66 6.01 -12.63 -0.49
CA GLY A 66 6.47 -14.02 -0.37
C GLY A 66 5.79 -14.99 -1.33
N ALA A 67 5.18 -14.49 -2.39
CA ALA A 67 4.52 -15.31 -3.41
C ALA A 67 5.52 -16.09 -4.27
N SER A 68 5.09 -17.20 -4.84
CA SER A 68 5.84 -17.92 -5.88
C SER A 68 5.75 -17.19 -7.20
N GLU A 69 4.53 -16.87 -7.63
CA GLU A 69 4.32 -16.19 -8.90
C GLU A 69 3.02 -15.37 -8.91
N ILE A 70 2.89 -14.52 -9.91
CA ILE A 70 1.61 -13.90 -10.29
C ILE A 70 0.98 -14.68 -11.43
N ILE A 71 -0.32 -14.91 -11.35
CA ILE A 71 -1.08 -15.59 -12.38
C ILE A 71 -2.15 -14.66 -12.97
N ALA A 72 -2.36 -14.73 -14.26
CA ALA A 72 -3.37 -13.92 -14.94
C ALA A 72 -3.87 -14.61 -16.22
N ASP A 73 -5.09 -14.33 -16.59
CA ASP A 73 -5.63 -14.74 -17.87
C ASP A 73 -5.01 -13.95 -19.04
N LYS A 74 -5.32 -14.40 -20.27
CA LYS A 74 -4.80 -13.76 -21.49
C LYS A 74 -5.25 -12.32 -21.64
N LYS A 75 -6.46 -11.98 -21.16
CA LYS A 75 -7.01 -10.61 -21.25
C LYS A 75 -6.19 -9.66 -20.39
N VAL A 76 -5.89 -10.03 -19.15
CA VAL A 76 -5.08 -9.23 -18.22
C VAL A 76 -3.64 -9.11 -18.74
N ARG A 77 -3.05 -10.19 -19.23
CA ARG A 77 -1.70 -10.13 -19.83
C ARG A 77 -1.65 -9.16 -21.02
N ASN A 78 -2.69 -9.12 -21.85
CA ASN A 78 -2.81 -8.17 -22.94
C ASN A 78 -2.98 -6.71 -22.43
N GLN A 79 -3.61 -6.49 -21.26
CA GLN A 79 -3.70 -5.16 -20.66
C GLN A 79 -2.32 -4.64 -20.26
N PHE A 80 -1.48 -5.46 -19.62
CA PHE A 80 -0.09 -5.09 -19.31
C PHE A 80 0.66 -4.65 -20.57
N LYS A 81 0.63 -5.50 -21.60
CA LYS A 81 1.29 -5.20 -22.89
C LYS A 81 0.76 -3.91 -23.52
N LYS A 82 -0.57 -3.72 -23.52
CA LYS A 82 -1.16 -2.50 -24.08
C LYS A 82 -0.66 -1.24 -23.36
N LEU A 83 -0.57 -1.27 -22.04
CA LEU A 83 -0.06 -0.13 -21.26
C LEU A 83 1.41 0.15 -21.57
N GLU A 84 2.23 -0.87 -21.80
CA GLU A 84 3.62 -0.72 -22.23
C GLU A 84 3.70 -0.13 -23.64
N ASP A 85 2.90 -0.63 -24.58
CA ASP A 85 2.82 -0.13 -25.96
C ASP A 85 2.31 1.33 -26.02
N ASP A 86 1.42 1.72 -25.09
CA ASP A 86 0.88 3.07 -24.93
C ASP A 86 1.89 4.04 -24.24
N GLY A 87 3.09 3.57 -23.85
CA GLY A 87 4.16 4.39 -23.29
C GLY A 87 4.20 4.48 -21.76
N PHE A 88 3.42 3.68 -21.04
CA PHE A 88 3.36 3.68 -19.56
C PHE A 88 4.25 2.61 -18.91
N GLY A 89 5.15 1.99 -19.68
CA GLY A 89 6.00 0.89 -19.20
C GLY A 89 6.94 1.27 -18.05
N GLU A 90 7.34 2.52 -17.91
CA GLU A 90 8.21 2.99 -16.83
C GLU A 90 7.45 3.38 -15.56
N TYR A 91 6.12 3.39 -15.57
CA TYR A 91 5.33 3.72 -14.38
C TYR A 91 5.52 2.68 -13.26
N PRO A 92 5.55 3.13 -12.00
CA PRO A 92 5.60 2.22 -10.86
C PRO A 92 4.30 1.45 -10.67
N ILE A 93 4.38 0.33 -9.97
CA ILE A 93 3.26 -0.56 -9.68
C ILE A 93 2.73 -0.31 -8.27
N CYS A 94 1.41 -0.19 -8.17
CA CYS A 94 0.67 -0.25 -6.93
C CYS A 94 -0.18 -1.54 -6.92
N MET A 95 0.12 -2.48 -6.03
CA MET A 95 -0.67 -3.70 -5.89
C MET A 95 -1.84 -3.49 -4.94
N ALA A 96 -3.06 -3.64 -5.46
CA ALA A 96 -4.30 -3.60 -4.70
C ALA A 96 -4.78 -5.04 -4.43
N LYS A 97 -4.67 -5.48 -3.19
CA LYS A 97 -5.08 -6.82 -2.72
C LYS A 97 -5.71 -6.73 -1.32
N THR A 98 -6.22 -7.85 -0.81
CA THR A 98 -6.76 -7.88 0.55
C THR A 98 -5.75 -7.38 1.59
N GLN A 99 -6.24 -6.69 2.60
CA GLN A 99 -5.44 -6.17 3.72
C GLN A 99 -5.20 -7.22 4.82
N TYR A 100 -5.90 -8.35 4.81
CA TYR A 100 -5.87 -9.33 5.91
C TYR A 100 -4.67 -10.26 5.88
N SER A 101 -4.02 -10.41 4.74
CA SER A 101 -2.93 -11.37 4.55
C SER A 101 -1.99 -10.91 3.44
N PHE A 102 -0.79 -11.44 3.40
CA PHE A 102 0.12 -11.31 2.25
C PHE A 102 -0.34 -12.16 1.06
N SER A 103 -1.09 -13.24 1.31
CA SER A 103 -1.78 -13.97 0.24
C SER A 103 -3.02 -13.23 -0.25
N THR A 104 -3.65 -13.76 -1.29
CA THR A 104 -5.00 -13.36 -1.75
C THR A 104 -6.09 -14.33 -1.27
N ASP A 105 -5.70 -15.42 -0.59
CA ASP A 105 -6.61 -16.40 -0.01
C ASP A 105 -7.01 -15.95 1.41
N PRO A 106 -8.30 -15.73 1.71
CA PRO A 106 -8.75 -15.30 3.03
C PRO A 106 -8.51 -16.34 4.13
N LEU A 107 -8.30 -17.61 3.78
CA LEU A 107 -7.97 -18.68 4.73
C LEU A 107 -6.48 -18.75 5.05
N LEU A 108 -5.63 -18.21 4.18
CA LEU A 108 -4.17 -18.20 4.34
C LEU A 108 -3.72 -16.86 4.90
N MET A 109 -3.89 -16.69 6.20
CA MET A 109 -3.70 -15.42 6.89
C MET A 109 -2.23 -15.10 7.21
N GLY A 110 -1.98 -13.82 7.51
CA GLY A 110 -0.67 -13.35 7.96
C GLY A 110 0.34 -13.21 6.82
N ALA A 111 1.54 -13.75 7.00
CA ALA A 111 2.66 -13.69 6.06
C ALA A 111 3.05 -15.08 5.53
N PRO A 112 2.18 -15.76 4.78
CA PRO A 112 2.50 -17.04 4.16
C PRO A 112 3.52 -16.86 3.03
N SER A 113 4.17 -17.95 2.63
CA SER A 113 5.09 -17.99 1.50
C SER A 113 4.69 -19.09 0.50
N GLY A 114 5.15 -18.96 -0.73
CA GLY A 114 4.96 -19.99 -1.76
C GLY A 114 3.55 -20.07 -2.35
N HIS A 115 2.73 -19.04 -2.16
CA HIS A 115 1.40 -18.92 -2.75
C HIS A 115 1.46 -18.16 -4.09
N ASP A 116 0.43 -18.34 -4.91
CA ASP A 116 0.26 -17.58 -6.14
C ASP A 116 -0.63 -16.36 -5.90
N VAL A 117 -0.38 -15.28 -6.65
CA VAL A 117 -1.18 -14.06 -6.61
C VAL A 117 -1.94 -13.90 -7.94
N PRO A 118 -3.25 -14.18 -7.97
CA PRO A 118 -4.07 -13.96 -9.17
C PRO A 118 -4.29 -12.47 -9.41
N VAL A 119 -3.88 -12.01 -10.59
CA VAL A 119 -4.15 -10.65 -11.08
C VAL A 119 -5.46 -10.66 -11.85
N ARG A 120 -6.44 -9.89 -11.37
CA ARG A 120 -7.78 -9.78 -11.96
C ARG A 120 -7.89 -8.67 -12.99
N GLU A 121 -7.19 -7.56 -12.76
CA GLU A 121 -7.32 -6.36 -13.56
C GLU A 121 -6.08 -5.47 -13.42
N VAL A 122 -5.78 -4.69 -14.46
CA VAL A 122 -4.74 -3.65 -14.44
C VAL A 122 -5.35 -2.32 -14.88
N ARG A 123 -5.10 -1.27 -14.13
CA ARG A 123 -5.65 0.08 -14.37
C ARG A 123 -4.55 1.12 -14.42
N LEU A 124 -4.65 2.04 -15.36
CA LEU A 124 -3.82 3.24 -15.37
C LEU A 124 -4.38 4.30 -14.43
N SER A 125 -3.55 4.78 -13.52
CA SER A 125 -3.82 5.97 -12.69
C SER A 125 -3.02 7.15 -13.26
N ALA A 126 -3.46 7.68 -14.42
CA ALA A 126 -2.70 8.63 -15.23
C ALA A 126 -2.32 9.91 -14.47
N GLY A 127 -3.24 10.47 -13.69
CA GLY A 127 -2.99 11.70 -12.93
C GLY A 127 -2.02 11.54 -11.76
N ALA A 128 -1.80 10.29 -11.30
CA ALA A 128 -0.87 9.96 -10.22
C ALA A 128 0.37 9.21 -10.72
N GLU A 129 0.46 8.96 -12.03
CA GLU A 129 1.61 8.36 -12.72
C GLU A 129 2.02 6.98 -12.18
N PHE A 130 1.04 6.11 -11.92
CA PHE A 130 1.29 4.71 -11.55
C PHE A 130 0.25 3.75 -12.13
N ILE A 131 0.60 2.46 -12.14
CA ILE A 131 -0.26 1.38 -12.58
C ILE A 131 -0.81 0.65 -11.35
N VAL A 132 -2.15 0.52 -11.26
CA VAL A 132 -2.82 -0.27 -10.23
C VAL A 132 -3.02 -1.68 -10.73
N VAL A 133 -2.48 -2.66 -10.02
CA VAL A 133 -2.67 -4.09 -10.27
C VAL A 133 -3.61 -4.64 -9.21
N VAL A 134 -4.82 -5.02 -9.62
CA VAL A 134 -5.87 -5.54 -8.72
C VAL A 134 -5.73 -7.06 -8.62
N CYS A 135 -5.48 -7.54 -7.41
CA CYS A 135 -5.19 -8.96 -7.15
C CYS A 135 -6.27 -9.59 -6.28
N GLY A 136 -6.72 -10.78 -6.67
CA GLY A 136 -7.72 -11.55 -5.93
C GLY A 136 -9.08 -10.85 -5.82
N GLU A 137 -9.83 -11.24 -4.80
CA GLU A 137 -11.12 -10.66 -4.46
C GLU A 137 -10.93 -9.44 -3.54
N ILE A 138 -11.02 -8.24 -4.09
CA ILE A 138 -10.99 -7.00 -3.33
C ILE A 138 -12.12 -6.08 -3.77
N MET A 139 -12.80 -5.50 -2.81
CA MET A 139 -13.80 -4.45 -3.03
C MET A 139 -13.08 -3.11 -3.17
N THR A 140 -13.23 -2.46 -4.32
CA THR A 140 -12.70 -1.12 -4.54
C THR A 140 -13.65 -0.08 -3.96
N MET A 141 -13.10 0.94 -3.32
CA MET A 141 -13.90 2.05 -2.80
C MET A 141 -14.59 2.78 -3.96
N PRO A 142 -15.89 3.08 -3.87
CA PRO A 142 -16.56 3.96 -4.82
C PRO A 142 -15.95 5.37 -4.77
N GLY A 143 -16.18 6.17 -5.80
CA GLY A 143 -15.65 7.53 -5.88
C GLY A 143 -16.03 8.36 -4.64
N LEU A 144 -15.05 9.07 -4.09
CA LEU A 144 -15.27 9.98 -2.97
C LEU A 144 -15.93 11.29 -3.45
N PRO A 145 -16.74 11.95 -2.63
CA PRO A 145 -17.28 13.27 -2.95
C PRO A 145 -16.13 14.28 -3.12
N ARG A 146 -16.37 15.33 -3.91
CA ARG A 146 -15.38 16.39 -4.16
C ARG A 146 -14.97 17.13 -2.88
N ILE A 147 -15.92 17.29 -1.95
CA ILE A 147 -15.68 17.81 -0.61
C ILE A 147 -15.87 16.61 0.34
N PRO A 148 -14.81 16.11 0.95
CA PRO A 148 -14.92 14.98 1.88
C PRO A 148 -15.68 15.39 3.15
N ALA A 149 -16.45 14.47 3.71
CA ALA A 149 -17.20 14.71 4.95
C ALA A 149 -16.27 15.08 6.13
N SER A 150 -15.02 14.66 6.08
CA SER A 150 -13.99 15.00 7.08
C SER A 150 -13.66 16.50 7.18
N GLU A 151 -14.03 17.31 6.19
CA GLU A 151 -13.88 18.77 6.28
C GLU A 151 -14.94 19.43 7.17
N GLY A 152 -16.08 18.77 7.35
CA GLY A 152 -17.19 19.28 8.16
C GLY A 152 -17.42 18.54 9.47
N ILE A 153 -16.80 17.36 9.65
CA ILE A 153 -16.96 16.55 10.87
C ILE A 153 -15.78 16.83 11.81
N ASP A 154 -16.10 17.25 13.03
CA ASP A 154 -15.11 17.52 14.07
C ASP A 154 -15.58 16.98 15.43
N VAL A 155 -14.69 16.99 16.40
CA VAL A 155 -14.98 16.65 17.80
C VAL A 155 -14.54 17.82 18.66
N ASP A 156 -15.45 18.43 19.39
CA ASP A 156 -15.14 19.54 20.29
C ASP A 156 -14.36 19.10 21.54
N ASP A 157 -14.00 20.09 22.37
CA ASP A 157 -13.19 19.85 23.59
C ASP A 157 -13.99 19.05 24.65
N GLU A 158 -15.33 19.00 24.58
CA GLU A 158 -16.20 18.19 25.42
C GLU A 158 -16.38 16.75 24.88
N GLY A 159 -15.80 16.42 23.71
CA GLY A 159 -15.90 15.13 23.08
C GLY A 159 -17.19 14.88 22.30
N LEU A 160 -17.94 15.95 21.97
CA LEU A 160 -19.15 15.86 21.16
C LEU A 160 -18.81 15.95 19.68
N ILE A 161 -19.40 15.06 18.87
CA ILE A 161 -19.22 15.05 17.42
C ILE A 161 -20.10 16.13 16.80
N GLN A 162 -19.48 17.00 15.97
CA GLN A 162 -20.15 18.05 15.21
C GLN A 162 -20.09 17.73 13.70
N GLY A 163 -21.02 18.28 12.92
CA GLY A 163 -21.01 18.22 11.46
C GLY A 163 -21.43 16.88 10.84
N LEU A 164 -22.07 15.98 11.60
CA LEU A 164 -22.58 14.69 11.06
C LEU A 164 -23.78 14.88 10.12
N PHE A 165 -24.54 15.96 10.26
CA PHE A 165 -25.75 16.27 9.46
C PHE A 165 -25.86 17.78 9.19
#